data_2caa393b5cd4d2e8c93ef70b2362c3cd
#
_entry.id   2caa393b5cd4d2e8c93ef70b2362c3cd
#
_cell.length_a   1.000
_cell.length_b   1.000
_cell.length_c   1.000
_cell.angle_alpha   90.00
_cell.angle_beta   90.00
_cell.angle_gamma   90.00
#
_symmetry.space_group_name_H-M   'P 1'
#
loop_
_entity.id
_entity.type
_entity.pdbx_description
1 polymer ?
#
loop_
_entity_poly.entity_id
_entity_poly.type
_entity_poly.pdbx_seq_one_letter_code
_entity_poly.pdbx_strand_id
1 'polypeptide(L)'
;RYGLPCCEDASGTSHEAAFAIVGMGKLGGMELNYHSDLDIIFIYEGEGKTRPVAAADPERFRQQTNQQYFVRLAQRIISILTLMTPEGHVYDIDTRLRPSGNQGPLVSSLPAYRQYHESSAAPWERQALIKARVVAGSTELAVCFETFTAEIVYERPLPDNLAEEIYRLRQRMEKEIGKEDARHRNIKTGRGGMVDVEFVAQYLQLLHGRDRPSLRCRNTLDTLAGLLGEGLLAADDCEKLTSGYKFLRRLENKLRLVHDQSVNELTSDPASLAKLARHLGYEDSLGQPEKLFLDQYAETTQTIREIFNRILQCPGDSLDEP
;
A
#
# COMPACT_ATOMS: atom_id res chain seq x y z
N ARG A 1 2.64 -19.84 -29.99
CA ARG A 1 2.36 -21.16 -29.45
C ARG A 1 1.00 -21.20 -28.74
N TYR A 2 0.67 -20.21 -27.93
CA TYR A 2 -0.54 -20.20 -27.10
C TYR A 2 -1.68 -19.36 -27.67
N GLY A 3 -1.44 -18.60 -28.74
CA GLY A 3 -2.43 -17.69 -29.34
C GLY A 3 -2.71 -16.45 -28.50
N LEU A 4 -3.85 -15.81 -28.76
CA LEU A 4 -4.36 -14.65 -28.03
C LEU A 4 -5.45 -15.07 -27.04
N PRO A 5 -5.46 -14.57 -25.81
CA PRO A 5 -6.55 -14.79 -24.86
C PRO A 5 -7.79 -14.08 -25.37
N CYS A 6 -8.96 -14.73 -25.30
CA CYS A 6 -10.21 -14.16 -25.79
C CYS A 6 -11.32 -14.32 -24.77
N CYS A 7 -12.17 -13.30 -24.69
CA CYS A 7 -13.45 -13.30 -23.99
C CYS A 7 -14.60 -13.23 -25.00
N GLU A 8 -15.80 -13.55 -24.55
CA GLU A 8 -17.04 -13.32 -25.26
C GLU A 8 -17.85 -12.25 -24.52
N ASP A 9 -18.32 -11.26 -25.24
CA ASP A 9 -19.23 -10.26 -24.70
C ASP A 9 -20.65 -10.81 -24.54
N ALA A 10 -21.56 -10.00 -23.99
CA ALA A 10 -22.96 -10.38 -23.80
C ALA A 10 -23.70 -10.69 -25.09
N SER A 11 -23.19 -10.28 -26.27
CA SER A 11 -23.73 -10.59 -27.60
C SER A 11 -23.17 -11.91 -28.18
N GLY A 12 -22.20 -12.54 -27.49
CA GLY A 12 -21.47 -13.70 -28.00
C GLY A 12 -20.34 -13.34 -28.97
N THR A 13 -20.01 -12.06 -29.13
CA THR A 13 -18.89 -11.61 -29.95
C THR A 13 -17.60 -11.82 -29.23
N SER A 14 -16.65 -12.49 -29.88
CA SER A 14 -15.33 -12.74 -29.31
C SER A 14 -14.36 -11.58 -29.55
N HIS A 15 -13.66 -11.18 -28.52
CA HIS A 15 -12.61 -10.16 -28.57
C HIS A 15 -11.38 -10.61 -27.76
N GLU A 16 -10.26 -9.90 -27.91
CA GLU A 16 -9.06 -10.16 -27.12
C GLU A 16 -9.29 -9.74 -25.67
N ALA A 17 -9.01 -10.67 -24.74
CA ALA A 17 -9.19 -10.42 -23.31
C ALA A 17 -8.19 -9.39 -22.77
N ALA A 18 -8.69 -8.37 -22.12
CA ALA A 18 -7.90 -7.32 -21.52
C ALA A 18 -7.17 -7.78 -20.26
N PHE A 19 -6.04 -7.12 -19.97
CA PHE A 19 -5.20 -7.36 -18.79
C PHE A 19 -4.73 -6.04 -18.21
N ALA A 20 -4.61 -5.99 -16.87
CA ALA A 20 -4.13 -4.82 -16.15
C ALA A 20 -3.25 -5.21 -14.96
N ILE A 21 -2.29 -4.37 -14.64
CA ILE A 21 -1.48 -4.41 -13.42
C ILE A 21 -1.96 -3.28 -12.52
N VAL A 22 -2.32 -3.64 -11.30
CA VAL A 22 -2.77 -2.70 -10.28
C VAL A 22 -1.65 -2.51 -9.26
N GLY A 23 -1.20 -1.29 -9.08
CA GLY A 23 -0.32 -0.89 -7.99
C GLY A 23 -1.14 -0.70 -6.71
N MET A 24 -0.64 -1.27 -5.63
CA MET A 24 -1.18 -1.18 -4.28
C MET A 24 -0.21 -0.41 -3.37
N GLY A 25 -0.56 -0.22 -2.11
CA GLY A 25 0.33 0.34 -1.11
C GLY A 25 1.05 1.62 -1.57
N LYS A 26 2.36 1.67 -1.42
CA LYS A 26 3.17 2.85 -1.79
C LYS A 26 3.20 3.11 -3.30
N LEU A 27 3.17 2.06 -4.13
CA LEU A 27 3.12 2.22 -5.59
C LEU A 27 1.79 2.84 -6.03
N GLY A 28 0.68 2.33 -5.50
CA GLY A 28 -0.65 2.86 -5.80
C GLY A 28 -0.81 4.31 -5.33
N GLY A 29 -0.31 4.63 -4.13
CA GLY A 29 -0.33 5.97 -3.54
C GLY A 29 0.65 6.97 -4.13
N MET A 30 1.50 6.57 -5.08
CA MET A 30 2.61 7.40 -5.62
C MET A 30 3.59 7.86 -4.53
N GLU A 31 3.89 6.96 -3.59
CA GLU A 31 4.71 7.23 -2.41
C GLU A 31 5.95 6.33 -2.34
N LEU A 32 6.43 5.84 -3.48
CA LEU A 32 7.62 4.99 -3.53
C LEU A 32 8.84 5.73 -2.96
N ASN A 33 9.71 4.96 -2.33
CA ASN A 33 11.00 5.38 -1.83
C ASN A 33 12.07 4.39 -2.32
N TYR A 34 13.35 4.69 -2.12
CA TYR A 34 14.41 3.74 -2.40
C TYR A 34 14.15 2.39 -1.71
N HIS A 35 14.46 1.28 -2.37
CA HIS A 35 14.21 -0.08 -1.87
C HIS A 35 12.76 -0.32 -1.36
N SER A 36 11.78 0.35 -1.95
CA SER A 36 10.38 0.02 -1.71
C SER A 36 10.00 -1.19 -2.53
N ASP A 37 9.27 -2.13 -1.93
CA ASP A 37 8.63 -3.20 -2.68
C ASP A 37 7.57 -2.63 -3.62
N LEU A 38 7.38 -3.24 -4.76
CA LEU A 38 6.25 -2.98 -5.64
C LEU A 38 5.10 -3.91 -5.24
N ASP A 39 4.17 -3.38 -4.45
CA ASP A 39 2.92 -4.06 -4.16
C ASP A 39 2.06 -4.07 -5.42
N ILE A 40 1.89 -5.21 -6.09
CA ILE A 40 1.11 -5.32 -7.32
C ILE A 40 0.16 -6.51 -7.30
N ILE A 41 -0.99 -6.35 -7.97
CA ILE A 41 -1.91 -7.43 -8.29
C ILE A 41 -2.20 -7.45 -9.80
N PHE A 42 -2.57 -8.61 -10.31
CA PHE A 42 -2.83 -8.83 -11.73
C PHE A 42 -4.30 -9.12 -11.95
N ILE A 43 -4.93 -8.31 -12.79
CA ILE A 43 -6.36 -8.44 -13.13
C ILE A 43 -6.50 -8.68 -14.63
N TYR A 44 -7.37 -9.60 -15.02
CA TYR A 44 -7.78 -9.79 -16.40
C TYR A 44 -9.30 -9.72 -16.53
N GLU A 45 -9.76 -9.48 -17.75
CA GLU A 45 -11.15 -9.13 -18.00
C GLU A 45 -12.14 -10.21 -17.59
N GLY A 46 -11.96 -11.43 -18.07
CA GLY A 46 -12.92 -12.49 -17.83
C GLY A 46 -12.48 -13.88 -18.31
N GLU A 47 -13.30 -14.86 -18.01
CA GLU A 47 -13.05 -16.24 -18.41
C GLU A 47 -13.13 -16.39 -19.92
N GLY A 48 -12.38 -17.37 -20.43
CA GLY A 48 -12.31 -17.68 -21.86
C GLY A 48 -11.14 -18.56 -22.19
N LYS A 49 -10.85 -18.70 -23.47
CA LYS A 49 -9.76 -19.55 -23.99
C LYS A 49 -8.98 -18.82 -25.08
N THR A 50 -7.71 -19.17 -25.19
CA THR A 50 -6.86 -18.63 -26.26
C THR A 50 -7.28 -19.15 -27.62
N ARG A 51 -7.17 -18.30 -28.66
CA ARG A 51 -7.42 -18.61 -30.06
C ARG A 51 -6.13 -18.46 -30.87
N PRO A 52 -5.93 -19.28 -31.93
CA PRO A 52 -4.74 -19.18 -32.77
C PRO A 52 -4.70 -17.83 -33.48
N VAL A 53 -3.52 -17.26 -33.63
CA VAL A 53 -3.26 -16.10 -34.48
C VAL A 53 -3.26 -16.59 -35.94
N ALA A 54 -3.76 -15.79 -36.86
CA ALA A 54 -3.89 -16.16 -38.28
C ALA A 54 -2.58 -16.69 -38.94
N ALA A 55 -1.42 -16.24 -38.46
CA ALA A 55 -0.11 -16.67 -38.95
C ALA A 55 0.50 -17.85 -38.15
N ALA A 56 -0.21 -18.41 -37.18
CA ALA A 56 0.32 -19.48 -36.32
C ALA A 56 0.22 -20.84 -37.01
N ASP A 57 1.27 -21.68 -36.84
CA ASP A 57 1.25 -23.09 -37.23
C ASP A 57 0.20 -23.84 -36.39
N PRO A 58 -0.85 -24.37 -37.01
CA PRO A 58 -1.93 -25.06 -36.29
C PRO A 58 -1.44 -26.27 -35.49
N GLU A 59 -0.39 -26.95 -35.90
CA GLU A 59 0.15 -28.13 -35.21
C GLU A 59 0.88 -27.75 -33.91
N ARG A 60 1.35 -26.53 -33.83
CA ARG A 60 2.06 -26.00 -32.63
C ARG A 60 1.16 -25.26 -31.69
N PHE A 61 -0.07 -24.95 -32.06
CA PHE A 61 -1.01 -24.26 -31.19
C PHE A 61 -1.41 -25.13 -30.00
N ARG A 62 -1.40 -24.56 -28.82
CA ARG A 62 -1.85 -25.22 -27.58
C ARG A 62 -2.83 -24.28 -26.90
N GLN A 63 -4.11 -24.59 -27.02
CA GLN A 63 -5.18 -23.85 -26.38
C GLN A 63 -5.00 -23.85 -24.85
N GLN A 64 -5.25 -22.71 -24.20
CA GLN A 64 -5.24 -22.53 -22.78
C GLN A 64 -6.45 -21.71 -22.34
N THR A 65 -6.82 -21.82 -21.05
CA THR A 65 -7.75 -20.86 -20.45
C THR A 65 -7.08 -19.49 -20.31
N ASN A 66 -7.88 -18.41 -20.23
CA ASN A 66 -7.37 -17.07 -19.97
C ASN A 66 -6.57 -17.03 -18.66
N GLN A 67 -7.05 -17.72 -17.63
CA GLN A 67 -6.33 -17.82 -16.35
C GLN A 67 -4.91 -18.41 -16.55
N GLN A 68 -4.79 -19.53 -17.25
CA GLN A 68 -3.48 -20.17 -17.52
C GLN A 68 -2.56 -19.27 -18.33
N TYR A 69 -3.11 -18.54 -19.29
CA TYR A 69 -2.34 -17.60 -20.11
C TYR A 69 -1.83 -16.44 -19.27
N PHE A 70 -2.70 -15.77 -18.50
CA PHE A 70 -2.34 -14.61 -17.70
C PHE A 70 -1.46 -14.96 -16.49
N VAL A 71 -1.59 -16.15 -15.90
CA VAL A 71 -0.62 -16.64 -14.89
C VAL A 71 0.79 -16.66 -15.47
N ARG A 72 0.96 -17.21 -16.69
CA ARG A 72 2.28 -17.25 -17.34
C ARG A 72 2.80 -15.87 -17.69
N LEU A 73 1.92 -14.96 -18.14
CA LEU A 73 2.27 -13.58 -18.41
C LEU A 73 2.73 -12.90 -17.12
N ALA A 74 1.97 -13.00 -16.03
CA ALA A 74 2.32 -12.43 -14.74
C ALA A 74 3.66 -12.98 -14.19
N GLN A 75 3.86 -14.29 -14.26
CA GLN A 75 5.12 -14.93 -13.89
C GLN A 75 6.31 -14.40 -14.73
N ARG A 76 6.08 -14.18 -16.03
CA ARG A 76 7.12 -13.61 -16.91
C ARG A 76 7.44 -12.16 -16.56
N ILE A 77 6.41 -11.36 -16.26
CA ILE A 77 6.57 -9.96 -15.81
C ILE A 77 7.39 -9.92 -14.52
N ILE A 78 6.99 -10.72 -13.51
CA ILE A 78 7.73 -10.81 -12.24
C ILE A 78 9.18 -11.20 -12.50
N SER A 79 9.42 -12.26 -13.29
CA SER A 79 10.76 -12.74 -13.61
C SER A 79 11.64 -11.69 -14.30
N ILE A 80 11.05 -10.84 -15.16
CA ILE A 80 11.79 -9.76 -15.82
C ILE A 80 12.10 -8.62 -14.84
N LEU A 81 11.14 -8.22 -14.01
CA LEU A 81 11.30 -7.12 -13.05
C LEU A 81 12.27 -7.47 -11.91
N THR A 82 12.37 -8.75 -11.56
CA THR A 82 13.27 -9.24 -10.50
C THR A 82 14.60 -9.77 -11.05
N LEU A 83 14.87 -9.58 -12.36
CA LEU A 83 16.11 -10.04 -12.96
C LEU A 83 17.30 -9.26 -12.39
N MET A 84 18.27 -9.99 -11.83
CA MET A 84 19.52 -9.39 -11.39
C MET A 84 20.36 -9.00 -12.62
N THR A 85 20.67 -7.72 -12.70
CA THR A 85 21.57 -7.16 -13.72
C THR A 85 22.95 -6.90 -13.12
N PRO A 86 23.99 -6.59 -13.94
CA PRO A 86 25.29 -6.15 -13.41
C PRO A 86 25.21 -4.93 -12.49
N GLU A 87 24.18 -4.09 -12.67
CA GLU A 87 23.89 -2.91 -11.86
C GLU A 87 23.02 -3.23 -10.61
N GLY A 88 22.66 -4.49 -10.40
CA GLY A 88 21.76 -4.94 -9.33
C GLY A 88 20.32 -5.11 -9.81
N HIS A 89 19.38 -5.13 -8.87
CA HIS A 89 17.95 -5.05 -9.13
C HIS A 89 17.37 -3.80 -8.46
N VAL A 90 16.26 -3.30 -9.00
CA VAL A 90 15.72 -2.00 -8.55
C VAL A 90 14.63 -2.19 -7.49
N TYR A 91 13.74 -3.16 -7.66
CA TYR A 91 12.58 -3.37 -6.80
C TYR A 91 12.29 -4.84 -6.57
N ASP A 92 11.90 -5.18 -5.35
CA ASP A 92 11.25 -6.44 -5.04
C ASP A 92 9.76 -6.36 -5.38
N ILE A 93 9.19 -7.50 -5.77
CA ILE A 93 7.78 -7.59 -6.15
C ILE A 93 6.99 -8.29 -5.04
N ASP A 94 5.98 -7.61 -4.53
CA ASP A 94 5.04 -8.18 -3.56
C ASP A 94 3.65 -8.32 -4.19
N THR A 95 3.13 -9.55 -4.21
CA THR A 95 1.81 -9.86 -4.75
C THR A 95 0.82 -10.33 -3.66
N ARG A 96 1.18 -10.18 -2.38
CA ARG A 96 0.39 -10.71 -1.25
C ARG A 96 -0.94 -9.98 -1.01
N LEU A 97 -1.11 -8.77 -1.56
CA LEU A 97 -2.37 -8.01 -1.48
C LEU A 97 -3.45 -8.48 -2.46
N ARG A 98 -3.19 -9.56 -3.22
CA ARG A 98 -4.21 -10.21 -4.05
C ARG A 98 -5.24 -10.98 -3.23
N PRO A 99 -6.44 -11.27 -3.76
CA PRO A 99 -7.46 -12.08 -3.11
C PRO A 99 -6.89 -13.36 -2.48
N SER A 100 -7.22 -13.61 -1.23
CA SER A 100 -6.70 -14.74 -0.41
C SER A 100 -5.17 -14.77 -0.25
N GLY A 101 -4.47 -13.68 -0.52
CA GLY A 101 -3.03 -13.58 -0.32
C GLY A 101 -2.25 -14.68 -1.05
N ASN A 102 -1.28 -15.29 -0.36
CA ASN A 102 -0.45 -16.36 -0.95
C ASN A 102 -1.20 -17.66 -1.26
N GLN A 103 -2.38 -17.85 -0.70
CA GLN A 103 -3.21 -19.04 -0.95
C GLN A 103 -4.05 -18.88 -2.22
N GLY A 104 -4.30 -17.65 -2.65
CA GLY A 104 -5.07 -17.34 -3.84
C GLY A 104 -4.27 -17.41 -5.14
N PRO A 105 -4.96 -17.44 -6.31
CA PRO A 105 -4.31 -17.45 -7.61
C PRO A 105 -3.49 -16.16 -7.82
N LEU A 106 -2.42 -16.25 -8.61
CA LEU A 106 -1.55 -15.10 -8.91
C LEU A 106 -2.28 -14.01 -9.72
N VAL A 107 -3.25 -14.40 -10.55
CA VAL A 107 -4.07 -13.51 -11.37
C VAL A 107 -5.55 -13.75 -11.06
N SER A 108 -6.36 -12.72 -11.13
CA SER A 108 -7.81 -12.80 -10.90
C SER A 108 -8.56 -12.22 -12.10
N SER A 109 -9.64 -12.88 -12.53
CA SER A 109 -10.58 -12.22 -13.45
C SER A 109 -11.32 -11.11 -12.70
N LEU A 110 -11.71 -10.04 -13.38
CA LEU A 110 -12.45 -8.94 -12.75
C LEU A 110 -13.77 -9.43 -12.09
N PRO A 111 -14.55 -10.35 -12.69
CA PRO A 111 -15.72 -10.93 -12.02
C PRO A 111 -15.38 -11.69 -10.73
N ALA A 112 -14.31 -12.52 -10.74
CA ALA A 112 -13.89 -13.24 -9.54
C ALA A 112 -13.37 -12.30 -8.44
N TYR A 113 -12.66 -11.24 -8.84
CA TYR A 113 -12.21 -10.20 -7.93
C TYR A 113 -13.38 -9.45 -7.28
N ARG A 114 -14.41 -9.12 -8.08
CA ARG A 114 -15.66 -8.53 -7.58
C ARG A 114 -16.33 -9.43 -6.56
N GLN A 115 -16.56 -10.69 -6.91
CA GLN A 115 -17.19 -11.67 -6.04
C GLN A 115 -16.45 -11.82 -4.71
N TYR A 116 -15.11 -11.85 -4.74
CA TYR A 116 -14.30 -11.95 -3.54
C TYR A 116 -14.52 -10.75 -2.59
N HIS A 117 -14.42 -9.52 -3.11
CA HIS A 117 -14.60 -8.31 -2.32
C HIS A 117 -16.05 -8.09 -1.87
N GLU A 118 -17.01 -8.73 -2.54
CA GLU A 118 -18.42 -8.69 -2.18
C GLU A 118 -18.79 -9.63 -1.05
N SER A 119 -18.09 -10.75 -0.90
CA SER A 119 -18.55 -11.84 -0.03
C SER A 119 -17.52 -12.30 0.99
N SER A 120 -16.23 -12.14 0.73
CA SER A 120 -15.19 -12.85 1.48
C SER A 120 -14.04 -11.97 1.98
N ALA A 121 -13.89 -10.76 1.44
CA ALA A 121 -12.79 -9.87 1.81
C ALA A 121 -12.92 -9.38 3.25
N ALA A 122 -11.79 -9.33 3.96
CA ALA A 122 -11.72 -8.78 5.31
C ALA A 122 -11.78 -7.24 5.28
N PRO A 123 -12.25 -6.57 6.34
CA PRO A 123 -12.36 -5.10 6.39
C PRO A 123 -11.07 -4.35 6.06
N TRP A 124 -9.91 -4.87 6.47
CA TRP A 124 -8.61 -4.28 6.17
C TRP A 124 -8.26 -4.28 4.67
N GLU A 125 -8.80 -5.23 3.91
CA GLU A 125 -8.60 -5.27 2.44
C GLU A 125 -9.33 -4.09 1.78
N ARG A 126 -10.51 -3.73 2.28
CA ARG A 126 -11.24 -2.52 1.85
C ARG A 126 -10.40 -1.26 2.10
N GLN A 127 -9.76 -1.16 3.25
CA GLN A 127 -8.83 -0.07 3.56
C GLN A 127 -7.62 -0.05 2.60
N ALA A 128 -7.03 -1.22 2.30
CA ALA A 128 -5.91 -1.32 1.37
C ALA A 128 -6.28 -0.87 -0.06
N LEU A 129 -7.53 -1.08 -0.49
CA LEU A 129 -8.03 -0.66 -1.80
C LEU A 129 -8.07 0.86 -2.00
N ILE A 130 -8.03 1.67 -0.95
CA ILE A 130 -7.95 3.14 -1.06
C ILE A 130 -6.76 3.55 -1.93
N LYS A 131 -5.65 2.84 -1.83
CA LYS A 131 -4.43 3.11 -2.61
C LYS A 131 -4.37 2.37 -3.95
N ALA A 132 -5.36 1.54 -4.28
CA ALA A 132 -5.35 0.79 -5.53
C ALA A 132 -5.41 1.71 -6.76
N ARG A 133 -4.50 1.49 -7.72
CA ARG A 133 -4.41 2.27 -8.97
C ARG A 133 -3.88 1.38 -10.09
N VAL A 134 -4.56 1.37 -11.24
CA VAL A 134 -4.02 0.69 -12.42
C VAL A 134 -2.76 1.43 -12.90
N VAL A 135 -1.66 0.71 -13.01
CA VAL A 135 -0.35 1.27 -13.39
C VAL A 135 0.08 0.88 -14.80
N ALA A 136 -0.49 -0.20 -15.34
CA ALA A 136 -0.23 -0.64 -16.71
C ALA A 136 -1.37 -1.55 -17.22
N GLY A 137 -1.56 -1.62 -18.53
CA GLY A 137 -2.53 -2.51 -19.19
C GLY A 137 -3.62 -1.77 -19.96
N SER A 138 -4.79 -2.42 -20.13
CA SER A 138 -5.92 -1.86 -20.86
C SER A 138 -6.57 -0.69 -20.11
N THR A 139 -6.85 0.39 -20.83
CA THR A 139 -7.55 1.56 -20.30
C THR A 139 -9.00 1.24 -19.95
N GLU A 140 -9.67 0.44 -20.75
CA GLU A 140 -11.07 0.05 -20.53
C GLU A 140 -11.20 -0.80 -19.26
N LEU A 141 -10.32 -1.78 -19.09
CA LEU A 141 -10.27 -2.59 -17.88
C LEU A 141 -9.89 -1.75 -16.65
N ALA A 142 -9.01 -0.75 -16.82
CA ALA A 142 -8.66 0.19 -15.76
C ALA A 142 -9.88 0.96 -15.26
N VAL A 143 -10.69 1.52 -16.16
CA VAL A 143 -11.92 2.23 -15.80
C VAL A 143 -12.89 1.31 -15.06
N CYS A 144 -13.10 0.08 -15.56
CA CYS A 144 -13.97 -0.90 -14.90
C CYS A 144 -13.47 -1.26 -13.48
N PHE A 145 -12.17 -1.49 -13.34
CA PHE A 145 -11.55 -1.81 -12.05
C PHE A 145 -11.64 -0.65 -11.05
N GLU A 146 -11.29 0.56 -11.47
CA GLU A 146 -11.29 1.74 -10.60
C GLU A 146 -12.72 2.14 -10.19
N THR A 147 -13.70 2.01 -11.09
CA THR A 147 -15.12 2.24 -10.78
C THR A 147 -15.59 1.24 -9.71
N PHE A 148 -15.33 -0.04 -9.92
CA PHE A 148 -15.67 -1.08 -8.94
C PHE A 148 -14.98 -0.85 -7.59
N THR A 149 -13.68 -0.50 -7.62
CA THR A 149 -12.93 -0.22 -6.40
C THR A 149 -13.52 0.95 -5.62
N ALA A 150 -13.90 2.03 -6.31
CA ALA A 150 -14.55 3.17 -5.68
C ALA A 150 -15.90 2.77 -5.05
N GLU A 151 -16.69 1.92 -5.72
CA GLU A 151 -17.94 1.39 -5.18
C GLU A 151 -17.69 0.61 -3.88
N ILE A 152 -16.74 -0.34 -3.88
CA ILE A 152 -16.41 -1.14 -2.69
C ILE A 152 -15.91 -0.26 -1.56
N VAL A 153 -15.03 0.70 -1.85
CA VAL A 153 -14.38 1.50 -0.82
C VAL A 153 -15.34 2.54 -0.23
N TYR A 154 -16.15 3.20 -1.06
CA TYR A 154 -16.87 4.39 -0.61
C TYR A 154 -18.40 4.25 -0.60
N GLU A 155 -18.98 3.38 -1.44
CA GLU A 155 -20.44 3.33 -1.55
C GLU A 155 -21.09 2.26 -0.66
N ARG A 156 -20.33 1.24 -0.25
CA ARG A 156 -20.85 0.20 0.64
C ARG A 156 -20.95 0.68 2.09
N PRO A 157 -21.97 0.20 2.85
CA PRO A 157 -22.06 0.48 4.26
C PRO A 157 -20.76 0.15 5.01
N LEU A 158 -20.44 0.99 5.98
CA LEU A 158 -19.34 0.73 6.92
C LEU A 158 -19.85 -0.06 8.12
N PRO A 159 -19.04 -0.91 8.73
CA PRO A 159 -19.40 -1.54 10.00
C PRO A 159 -19.48 -0.48 11.10
N ASP A 160 -20.42 -0.64 12.03
CA ASP A 160 -20.60 0.29 13.15
C ASP A 160 -19.37 0.40 14.04
N ASN A 161 -18.58 -0.68 14.11
CA ASN A 161 -17.34 -0.78 14.89
C ASN A 161 -16.07 -0.53 14.07
N LEU A 162 -16.14 0.21 12.96
CA LEU A 162 -14.99 0.44 12.05
C LEU A 162 -13.75 0.96 12.79
N ALA A 163 -13.92 1.93 13.70
CA ALA A 163 -12.80 2.49 14.46
C ALA A 163 -12.08 1.42 15.28
N GLU A 164 -12.85 0.56 15.99
CA GLU A 164 -12.29 -0.53 16.79
C GLU A 164 -11.58 -1.57 15.93
N GLU A 165 -12.10 -1.90 14.74
CA GLU A 165 -11.49 -2.86 13.83
C GLU A 165 -10.15 -2.32 13.31
N ILE A 166 -10.10 -1.06 12.89
CA ILE A 166 -8.87 -0.39 12.45
C ILE A 166 -7.86 -0.32 13.60
N TYR A 167 -8.30 0.02 14.80
CA TYR A 167 -7.43 0.06 15.98
C TYR A 167 -6.87 -1.32 16.32
N ARG A 168 -7.68 -2.37 16.35
CA ARG A 168 -7.23 -3.76 16.59
C ARG A 168 -6.24 -4.22 15.53
N LEU A 169 -6.49 -3.90 14.25
CA LEU A 169 -5.55 -4.19 13.18
C LEU A 169 -4.20 -3.50 13.43
N ARG A 170 -4.25 -2.22 13.77
CA ARG A 170 -3.06 -1.42 14.05
C ARG A 170 -2.25 -1.96 15.24
N GLN A 171 -2.92 -2.32 16.33
CA GLN A 171 -2.26 -2.97 17.48
C GLN A 171 -1.60 -4.29 17.11
N ARG A 172 -2.26 -5.10 16.27
CA ARG A 172 -1.67 -6.36 15.79
C ARG A 172 -0.41 -6.08 14.97
N MET A 173 -0.43 -5.12 14.06
CA MET A 173 0.76 -4.74 13.28
C MET A 173 1.90 -4.24 14.16
N GLU A 174 1.60 -3.48 15.20
CA GLU A 174 2.58 -2.99 16.16
C GLU A 174 3.25 -4.15 16.91
N LYS A 175 2.48 -5.11 17.41
CA LYS A 175 2.98 -6.27 18.15
C LYS A 175 3.71 -7.30 17.27
N GLU A 176 3.17 -7.61 16.10
CA GLU A 176 3.68 -8.71 15.25
C GLU A 176 4.80 -8.25 14.31
N ILE A 177 4.75 -7.01 13.82
CA ILE A 177 5.69 -6.46 12.85
C ILE A 177 6.60 -5.41 13.48
N GLY A 178 6.03 -4.47 14.24
CA GLY A 178 6.78 -3.40 14.89
C GLY A 178 7.82 -3.92 15.87
N LYS A 179 7.40 -4.83 16.76
CA LYS A 179 8.25 -5.54 17.73
C LYS A 179 9.21 -4.61 18.50
N GLU A 180 8.71 -3.43 18.84
CA GLU A 180 9.53 -2.43 19.52
C GLU A 180 9.90 -2.87 20.94
N ASP A 181 11.11 -2.54 21.32
CA ASP A 181 11.64 -2.67 22.69
C ASP A 181 12.53 -1.47 23.02
N ALA A 182 13.21 -1.52 24.15
CA ALA A 182 14.11 -0.44 24.58
C ALA A 182 15.28 -0.16 23.59
N ARG A 183 15.58 -1.10 22.68
CA ARG A 183 16.71 -1.04 21.75
C ARG A 183 16.29 -0.95 20.28
N HIS A 184 15.07 -1.36 19.96
CA HIS A 184 14.57 -1.44 18.59
C HIS A 184 13.35 -0.53 18.42
N ARG A 185 13.47 0.46 17.55
CA ARG A 185 12.39 1.40 17.22
C ARG A 185 12.08 1.28 15.74
N ASN A 186 10.83 0.95 15.42
CA ASN A 186 10.40 0.78 14.03
C ASN A 186 9.66 2.03 13.53
N ILE A 187 10.28 2.79 12.67
CA ILE A 187 9.75 4.07 12.15
C ILE A 187 8.49 3.92 11.30
N LYS A 188 8.23 2.72 10.77
CA LYS A 188 7.07 2.44 9.91
C LYS A 188 5.88 1.93 10.73
N THR A 189 6.06 0.81 11.43
CA THR A 189 4.99 0.10 12.12
C THR A 189 5.06 0.22 13.64
N GLY A 190 6.05 0.90 14.18
CA GLY A 190 6.15 1.22 15.58
C GLY A 190 5.09 2.23 16.02
N ARG A 191 4.97 2.42 17.34
CA ARG A 191 4.02 3.36 17.95
C ARG A 191 4.26 4.79 17.46
N GLY A 192 3.23 5.45 16.93
CA GLY A 192 3.35 6.78 16.32
C GLY A 192 4.16 6.81 15.03
N GLY A 193 4.39 5.66 14.41
CA GLY A 193 5.09 5.54 13.13
C GLY A 193 4.25 5.97 11.92
N MET A 194 4.82 5.83 10.73
CA MET A 194 4.15 6.25 9.48
C MET A 194 2.76 5.64 9.30
N VAL A 195 2.57 4.37 9.71
CA VAL A 195 1.29 3.67 9.58
C VAL A 195 0.18 4.33 10.40
N ASP A 196 0.48 4.97 11.56
CA ASP A 196 -0.54 5.69 12.32
C ASP A 196 -1.10 6.87 11.52
N VAL A 197 -0.23 7.63 10.83
CA VAL A 197 -0.66 8.73 9.96
C VAL A 197 -1.48 8.22 8.77
N GLU A 198 -1.01 7.15 8.12
CA GLU A 198 -1.72 6.53 6.99
C GLU A 198 -3.11 6.02 7.42
N PHE A 199 -3.22 5.43 8.61
CA PHE A 199 -4.47 4.89 9.13
C PHE A 199 -5.46 6.00 9.50
N VAL A 200 -5.00 7.11 10.09
CA VAL A 200 -5.83 8.30 10.31
C VAL A 200 -6.42 8.82 9.00
N ALA A 201 -5.57 9.01 7.99
CA ALA A 201 -6.01 9.49 6.69
C ALA A 201 -7.04 8.54 6.06
N GLN A 202 -6.75 7.24 6.01
CA GLN A 202 -7.63 6.23 5.43
C GLN A 202 -8.94 6.04 6.20
N TYR A 203 -8.89 6.10 7.53
CA TYR A 203 -10.09 6.04 8.36
C TYR A 203 -11.06 7.18 8.03
N LEU A 204 -10.56 8.40 7.98
CA LEU A 204 -11.38 9.57 7.66
C LEU A 204 -11.86 9.55 6.19
N GLN A 205 -11.07 8.99 5.27
CA GLN A 205 -11.50 8.76 3.88
C GLN A 205 -12.66 7.75 3.81
N LEU A 206 -12.59 6.65 4.56
CA LEU A 206 -13.68 5.68 4.62
C LEU A 206 -14.97 6.30 5.15
N LEU A 207 -14.88 7.11 6.22
CA LEU A 207 -16.04 7.75 6.83
C LEU A 207 -16.71 8.79 5.91
N HIS A 208 -15.92 9.58 5.19
CA HIS A 208 -16.41 10.79 4.52
C HIS A 208 -16.31 10.74 2.99
N GLY A 209 -15.55 9.79 2.43
CA GLY A 209 -15.29 9.73 0.99
C GLY A 209 -16.52 9.41 0.14
N ARG A 210 -17.59 8.87 0.74
CA ARG A 210 -18.89 8.68 0.07
C ARG A 210 -19.47 10.02 -0.35
N ASP A 211 -19.61 10.94 0.59
CA ASP A 211 -20.29 12.22 0.39
C ASP A 211 -19.35 13.32 -0.13
N ARG A 212 -18.03 13.07 -0.08
CA ARG A 212 -16.98 14.00 -0.48
C ARG A 212 -15.98 13.35 -1.43
N PRO A 213 -16.27 13.27 -2.74
CA PRO A 213 -15.38 12.65 -3.73
C PRO A 213 -13.98 13.29 -3.80
N SER A 214 -13.84 14.57 -3.41
CA SER A 214 -12.56 15.28 -3.27
C SER A 214 -11.56 14.59 -2.35
N LEU A 215 -12.06 13.79 -1.38
CA LEU A 215 -11.22 13.02 -0.45
C LEU A 215 -10.73 11.68 -1.00
N ARG A 216 -11.20 11.25 -2.18
CA ARG A 216 -10.82 9.95 -2.78
C ARG A 216 -9.41 9.99 -3.37
N CYS A 217 -8.47 10.58 -2.63
CA CYS A 217 -7.04 10.64 -2.97
C CYS A 217 -6.32 9.35 -2.58
N ARG A 218 -5.26 8.97 -3.31
CA ARG A 218 -4.44 7.80 -3.02
C ARG A 218 -3.18 8.15 -2.21
N ASN A 219 -2.71 9.40 -2.33
CA ASN A 219 -1.55 9.90 -1.63
C ASN A 219 -1.92 10.38 -0.22
N THR A 220 -1.13 10.01 0.78
CA THR A 220 -1.40 10.32 2.18
C THR A 220 -1.37 11.83 2.46
N LEU A 221 -0.40 12.57 1.90
CA LEU A 221 -0.30 14.01 2.13
C LEU A 221 -1.43 14.78 1.44
N ASP A 222 -1.82 14.38 0.23
CA ASP A 222 -2.95 14.97 -0.48
C ASP A 222 -4.26 14.71 0.27
N THR A 223 -4.39 13.51 0.86
CA THR A 223 -5.54 13.19 1.71
C THR A 223 -5.61 14.09 2.94
N LEU A 224 -4.50 14.27 3.68
CA LEU A 224 -4.47 15.17 4.84
C LEU A 224 -4.84 16.60 4.45
N ALA A 225 -4.31 17.10 3.34
CA ALA A 225 -4.66 18.42 2.82
C ALA A 225 -6.14 18.52 2.43
N GLY A 226 -6.70 17.51 1.80
CA GLY A 226 -8.12 17.43 1.47
C GLY A 226 -9.00 17.42 2.72
N LEU A 227 -8.65 16.64 3.74
CA LEU A 227 -9.37 16.59 5.02
C LEU A 227 -9.37 17.93 5.75
N LEU A 228 -8.25 18.66 5.71
CA LEU A 228 -8.19 20.02 6.23
C LEU A 228 -9.09 20.95 5.43
N GLY A 229 -9.03 20.89 4.10
CA GLY A 229 -9.86 21.73 3.23
C GLY A 229 -11.37 21.54 3.40
N GLU A 230 -11.78 20.31 3.74
CA GLU A 230 -13.18 19.95 4.03
C GLU A 230 -13.57 20.19 5.51
N GLY A 231 -12.66 20.68 6.34
CA GLY A 231 -12.92 20.93 7.77
C GLY A 231 -13.10 19.67 8.63
N LEU A 232 -12.61 18.52 8.15
CA LEU A 232 -12.72 17.21 8.81
C LEU A 232 -11.51 16.87 9.70
N LEU A 233 -10.44 17.63 9.54
CA LEU A 233 -9.23 17.55 10.35
C LEU A 233 -8.86 18.96 10.82
N ALA A 234 -8.59 19.11 12.12
CA ALA A 234 -8.17 20.40 12.68
C ALA A 234 -6.83 20.84 12.07
N ALA A 235 -6.63 22.16 11.91
CA ALA A 235 -5.42 22.70 11.28
C ALA A 235 -4.14 22.30 12.00
N ASP A 236 -4.14 22.34 13.33
CA ASP A 236 -3.01 21.93 14.18
C ASP A 236 -2.68 20.44 14.00
N ASP A 237 -3.70 19.58 13.98
CA ASP A 237 -3.52 18.15 13.74
C ASP A 237 -2.98 17.85 12.34
N CYS A 238 -3.52 18.52 11.33
CA CYS A 238 -3.06 18.37 9.95
C CYS A 238 -1.58 18.79 9.80
N GLU A 239 -1.18 19.89 10.43
CA GLU A 239 0.20 20.35 10.42
C GLU A 239 1.13 19.34 11.12
N LYS A 240 0.77 18.85 12.31
CA LYS A 240 1.53 17.87 13.07
C LYS A 240 1.65 16.54 12.34
N LEU A 241 0.55 16.00 11.80
CA LEU A 241 0.57 14.76 11.02
C LEU A 241 1.40 14.91 9.73
N THR A 242 1.26 16.04 9.02
CA THR A 242 1.99 16.30 7.78
C THR A 242 3.49 16.44 8.03
N SER A 243 3.89 17.24 9.02
CA SER A 243 5.30 17.46 9.37
C SER A 243 5.94 16.18 9.92
N GLY A 244 5.23 15.46 10.78
CA GLY A 244 5.67 14.18 11.34
C GLY A 244 5.82 13.10 10.26
N TYR A 245 4.84 12.96 9.36
CA TYR A 245 4.93 12.03 8.24
C TYR A 245 6.12 12.34 7.33
N LYS A 246 6.31 13.61 6.96
CA LYS A 246 7.48 14.05 6.16
C LYS A 246 8.80 13.77 6.87
N PHE A 247 8.88 13.99 8.17
CA PHE A 247 10.06 13.69 8.97
C PHE A 247 10.37 12.18 8.94
N LEU A 248 9.38 11.32 9.22
CA LEU A 248 9.55 9.87 9.20
C LEU A 248 9.90 9.34 7.80
N ARG A 249 9.31 9.89 6.75
CA ARG A 249 9.64 9.55 5.35
C ARG A 249 11.07 9.95 4.98
N ARG A 250 11.54 11.12 5.43
CA ARG A 250 12.92 11.55 5.23
C ARG A 250 13.89 10.64 5.99
N LEU A 251 13.52 10.24 7.20
CA LEU A 251 14.28 9.29 8.01
C LEU A 251 14.37 7.92 7.34
N GLU A 252 13.23 7.35 6.87
CA GLU A 252 13.19 6.11 6.11
C GLU A 252 14.15 6.15 4.91
N ASN A 253 14.09 7.25 4.15
CA ASN A 253 14.95 7.43 2.98
C ASN A 253 16.43 7.43 3.35
N LYS A 254 16.82 8.13 4.42
CA LYS A 254 18.21 8.16 4.89
C LYS A 254 18.70 6.81 5.39
N LEU A 255 17.88 6.08 6.14
CA LEU A 255 18.22 4.73 6.60
C LEU A 255 18.47 3.79 5.42
N ARG A 256 17.59 3.79 4.43
CA ARG A 256 17.72 2.95 3.23
C ARG A 256 18.94 3.28 2.39
N LEU A 257 19.25 4.56 2.21
CA LEU A 257 20.46 5.00 1.50
C LEU A 257 21.75 4.63 2.24
N VAL A 258 21.76 4.67 3.58
CA VAL A 258 22.96 4.33 4.37
C VAL A 258 23.22 2.83 4.40
N HIS A 259 22.17 2.03 4.44
CA HIS A 259 22.28 0.56 4.56
C HIS A 259 22.16 -0.16 3.23
N ASP A 260 21.79 0.53 2.13
CA ASP A 260 21.49 -0.05 0.83
C ASP A 260 20.49 -1.22 0.91
N GLN A 261 19.51 -1.11 1.79
CA GLN A 261 18.51 -2.15 2.10
C GLN A 261 17.19 -1.53 2.57
N SER A 262 16.11 -2.31 2.49
CA SER A 262 14.79 -1.94 3.02
C SER A 262 14.76 -2.01 4.55
N VAL A 263 15.41 -1.05 5.22
CA VAL A 263 15.48 -0.96 6.69
C VAL A 263 14.46 0.06 7.20
N ASN A 264 13.69 -0.33 8.22
CA ASN A 264 12.73 0.53 8.91
C ASN A 264 13.02 0.65 10.42
N GLU A 265 14.15 0.11 10.87
CA GLU A 265 14.53 0.08 12.30
C GLU A 265 15.68 1.05 12.58
N LEU A 266 15.56 1.79 13.68
CA LEU A 266 16.65 2.60 14.20
C LEU A 266 17.58 1.72 15.01
N THR A 267 18.89 1.86 14.74
CA THR A 267 19.93 1.25 15.57
C THR A 267 19.99 1.92 16.94
N SER A 268 20.41 1.17 17.96
CA SER A 268 20.73 1.70 19.29
C SER A 268 22.22 2.09 19.45
N ASP A 269 23.05 1.85 18.42
CA ASP A 269 24.47 2.21 18.45
C ASP A 269 24.66 3.76 18.37
N PRO A 270 25.26 4.37 19.41
CA PRO A 270 25.39 5.84 19.47
C PRO A 270 26.17 6.45 18.29
N ALA A 271 27.20 5.76 17.79
CA ALA A 271 28.03 6.28 16.68
C ALA A 271 27.23 6.29 15.37
N SER A 272 26.47 5.24 15.12
CA SER A 272 25.56 5.15 13.96
C SER A 272 24.42 6.15 14.05
N LEU A 273 23.83 6.36 15.23
CA LEU A 273 22.82 7.39 15.46
C LEU A 273 23.37 8.80 15.24
N ALA A 274 24.56 9.12 15.75
CA ALA A 274 25.18 10.42 15.53
C ALA A 274 25.47 10.67 14.03
N LYS A 275 25.92 9.64 13.31
CA LYS A 275 26.11 9.71 11.85
C LYS A 275 24.78 9.98 11.13
N LEU A 276 23.75 9.23 11.46
CA LEU A 276 22.41 9.40 10.89
C LEU A 276 21.86 10.80 11.19
N ALA A 277 21.98 11.28 12.44
CA ALA A 277 21.54 12.60 12.85
C ALA A 277 22.21 13.70 12.02
N ARG A 278 23.54 13.65 11.84
CA ARG A 278 24.26 14.59 10.94
C ARG A 278 23.76 14.54 9.50
N HIS A 279 23.47 13.36 8.97
CA HIS A 279 22.88 13.20 7.64
C HIS A 279 21.45 13.78 7.53
N LEU A 280 20.74 13.89 8.66
CA LEU A 280 19.43 14.54 8.76
C LEU A 280 19.54 16.07 8.96
N GLY A 281 20.74 16.59 9.21
CA GLY A 281 21.01 18.02 9.38
C GLY A 281 21.09 18.49 10.82
N TYR A 282 21.24 17.59 11.80
CA TYR A 282 21.54 17.97 13.19
C TYR A 282 23.05 18.27 13.33
N GLU A 283 23.36 19.47 13.79
CA GLU A 283 24.74 19.95 13.89
C GLU A 283 25.32 19.76 15.28
N ASP A 284 26.63 19.47 15.36
CA ASP A 284 27.35 19.33 16.64
C ASP A 284 27.38 20.64 17.43
N SER A 285 27.27 21.78 16.74
CA SER A 285 27.23 23.11 17.34
C SER A 285 26.01 23.37 18.25
N LEU A 286 24.93 22.61 18.07
CA LEU A 286 23.68 22.71 18.83
C LEU A 286 23.58 21.70 19.98
N GLY A 287 24.60 20.85 20.17
CA GLY A 287 24.62 19.78 21.18
C GLY A 287 25.01 18.43 20.60
N GLN A 288 24.61 17.34 21.27
CA GLN A 288 24.82 16.00 20.78
C GLN A 288 23.76 15.70 19.70
N PRO A 289 24.15 15.58 18.42
CA PRO A 289 23.18 15.44 17.31
C PRO A 289 22.29 14.23 17.46
N GLU A 290 22.80 13.11 18.00
CA GLU A 290 22.00 11.91 18.26
C GLU A 290 20.91 12.15 19.30
N LYS A 291 21.18 12.94 20.32
CA LYS A 291 20.21 13.27 21.36
C LYS A 291 19.11 14.17 20.81
N LEU A 292 19.49 15.25 20.11
CA LEU A 292 18.52 16.16 19.46
C LEU A 292 17.61 15.42 18.49
N PHE A 293 18.18 14.51 17.70
CA PHE A 293 17.42 13.66 16.78
C PHE A 293 16.45 12.75 17.54
N LEU A 294 16.91 12.06 18.59
CA LEU A 294 16.07 11.12 19.35
C LEU A 294 14.96 11.85 20.11
N ASP A 295 15.22 13.04 20.65
CA ASP A 295 14.22 13.87 21.33
C ASP A 295 13.13 14.29 20.31
N GLN A 296 13.51 14.76 19.13
CA GLN A 296 12.55 15.10 18.07
C GLN A 296 11.78 13.86 17.58
N TYR A 297 12.44 12.70 17.42
CA TYR A 297 11.78 11.47 17.05
C TYR A 297 10.73 11.07 18.08
N ALA A 298 11.07 11.09 19.37
CA ALA A 298 10.16 10.74 20.45
C ALA A 298 8.95 11.70 20.51
N GLU A 299 9.18 13.01 20.42
CA GLU A 299 8.12 14.02 20.39
C GLU A 299 7.19 13.82 19.19
N THR A 300 7.77 13.60 18.00
CA THR A 300 7.00 13.39 16.76
C THR A 300 6.12 12.16 16.85
N THR A 301 6.67 11.01 17.26
CA THR A 301 5.94 9.75 17.34
C THR A 301 4.87 9.79 18.44
N GLN A 302 5.16 10.41 19.57
CA GLN A 302 4.18 10.60 20.64
C GLN A 302 3.00 11.48 20.16
N THR A 303 3.28 12.59 19.49
CA THR A 303 2.26 13.50 18.95
C THR A 303 1.37 12.78 17.92
N ILE A 304 1.96 12.04 16.98
CA ILE A 304 1.20 11.25 15.99
C ILE A 304 0.28 10.26 16.71
N ARG A 305 0.80 9.54 17.72
CA ARG A 305 0.01 8.55 18.46
C ARG A 305 -1.15 9.15 19.22
N GLU A 306 -0.96 10.30 19.84
CA GLU A 306 -2.01 11.02 20.54
C GLU A 306 -3.14 11.44 19.59
N ILE A 307 -2.80 11.97 18.41
CA ILE A 307 -3.77 12.33 17.38
C ILE A 307 -4.52 11.08 16.89
N PHE A 308 -3.79 9.98 16.59
CA PHE A 308 -4.36 8.71 16.18
C PHE A 308 -5.39 8.18 17.20
N ASN A 309 -5.02 8.10 18.48
CA ASN A 309 -5.89 7.61 19.54
C ASN A 309 -7.14 8.49 19.69
N ARG A 310 -6.99 9.80 19.61
CA ARG A 310 -8.10 10.76 19.73
C ARG A 310 -9.06 10.66 18.55
N ILE A 311 -8.56 10.54 17.32
CA ILE A 311 -9.42 10.47 16.12
C ILE A 311 -10.18 9.14 16.07
N LEU A 312 -9.57 8.03 16.46
CA LEU A 312 -10.23 6.74 16.53
C LEU A 312 -11.05 6.55 17.84
N GLN A 313 -11.08 7.55 18.73
CA GLN A 313 -11.80 7.51 20.02
C GLN A 313 -11.47 6.27 20.87
N CYS A 314 -10.24 5.81 20.77
CA CYS A 314 -9.79 4.67 21.55
C CYS A 314 -9.29 5.13 22.92
N PRO A 315 -9.56 4.36 24.02
CA PRO A 315 -8.95 4.64 25.32
C PRO A 315 -7.44 4.75 25.15
N GLY A 316 -6.86 5.83 25.64
CA GLY A 316 -5.41 6.01 25.61
C GLY A 316 -4.74 4.73 26.13
N ASP A 317 -3.69 4.28 25.45
CA ASP A 317 -2.86 3.20 25.99
C ASP A 317 -2.44 3.66 27.39
N SER A 318 -3.07 3.14 28.43
CA SER A 318 -2.50 3.19 29.76
C SER A 318 -1.11 2.58 29.59
N LEU A 319 -0.08 3.36 29.83
CA LEU A 319 1.28 2.84 29.96
C LEU A 319 1.20 1.78 31.06
N ASP A 320 1.01 0.52 30.66
CA ASP A 320 1.34 -0.59 31.52
C ASP A 320 2.86 -0.46 31.74
N GLU A 321 3.20 0.19 32.82
CA GLU A 321 4.55 0.17 33.38
C GLU A 321 4.93 -1.30 33.67
N PRO A 322 6.22 -1.64 33.48
CA PRO A 322 6.76 -3.01 33.49
C PRO A 322 6.58 -3.73 34.81
#